data_e27c783ab0314a57448f5c7d15d6d4ea
#
_entry.id   e27c783ab0314a57448f5c7d15d6d4ea
#
_cell.length_a   1.000
_cell.length_b   1.000
_cell.length_c   1.000
_cell.angle_alpha   90.00
_cell.angle_beta   90.00
_cell.angle_gamma   90.00
#
_symmetry.space_group_name_H-M   'P 1'
#
loop_
_entity.id
_entity.type
_entity.pdbx_description
1 polymer ?
#
loop_
_entity_poly.entity_id
_entity_poly.type
_entity_poly.pdbx_seq_one_letter_code
_entity_poly.pdbx_strand_id
1 'polypeptide(L)'
;MEDAFAHHAWATLRLVDACLALSPQQLETAVPGTYGSIPDTLRHLIGSDAWDLFVATGDRAFLINEEEMHLPDLRAVMESHGPAWSGLLAQDLDPDAVLDEVDEDDGYERHIAMSIQLAQALHHGTDHRSQVCTALTALGVEPPRIDVLDFGVQAGRVVEITPTS
;
A
#
# COMPACT_ATOMS: atom_id res chain seq x y z
N MET A 1 9.67 -12.03 -4.34
CA MET A 1 8.86 -11.35 -3.33
C MET A 1 9.33 -9.90 -3.11
N GLU A 2 10.63 -9.63 -2.97
CA GLU A 2 11.16 -8.26 -2.78
C GLU A 2 10.66 -7.25 -3.83
N ASP A 3 10.76 -7.56 -5.13
CA ASP A 3 10.27 -6.64 -6.18
C ASP A 3 8.77 -6.35 -6.08
N ALA A 4 7.96 -7.28 -5.57
CA ALA A 4 6.53 -7.07 -5.39
C ALA A 4 6.23 -6.06 -4.27
N PHE A 5 6.94 -6.15 -3.14
CA PHE A 5 6.80 -5.19 -2.04
C PHE A 5 7.46 -3.84 -2.35
N ALA A 6 8.58 -3.83 -3.07
CA ALA A 6 9.16 -2.59 -3.56
C ALA A 6 8.21 -1.86 -4.52
N HIS A 7 7.53 -2.59 -5.43
CA HIS A 7 6.46 -2.03 -6.25
C HIS A 7 5.28 -1.55 -5.42
N HIS A 8 4.86 -2.31 -4.40
CA HIS A 8 3.75 -1.94 -3.50
C HIS A 8 4.01 -0.56 -2.86
N ALA A 9 5.18 -0.35 -2.25
CA ALA A 9 5.56 0.92 -1.66
C ALA A 9 5.67 2.05 -2.71
N TRP A 10 6.35 1.79 -3.82
CA TRP A 10 6.51 2.74 -4.92
C TRP A 10 5.18 3.20 -5.52
N ALA A 11 4.27 2.26 -5.79
CA ALA A 11 2.97 2.56 -6.38
C ALA A 11 2.08 3.37 -5.44
N THR A 12 2.10 3.04 -4.13
CA THR A 12 1.33 3.77 -3.12
C THR A 12 1.87 5.19 -2.96
N LEU A 13 3.18 5.38 -2.88
CA LEU A 13 3.79 6.72 -2.81
C LEU A 13 3.45 7.58 -4.02
N ARG A 14 3.47 7.03 -5.24
CA ARG A 14 3.08 7.76 -6.45
C ARG A 14 1.62 8.22 -6.42
N LEU A 15 0.73 7.41 -5.87
CA LEU A 15 -0.68 7.79 -5.70
C LEU A 15 -0.84 8.88 -4.66
N VAL A 16 -0.18 8.76 -3.50
CA VAL A 16 -0.21 9.83 -2.48
C VAL A 16 0.32 11.14 -3.06
N ASP A 17 1.44 11.11 -3.78
CA ASP A 17 2.03 12.29 -4.43
C ASP A 17 1.07 12.94 -5.44
N ALA A 18 0.34 12.14 -6.23
CA ALA A 18 -0.68 12.66 -7.13
C ALA A 18 -1.86 13.29 -6.37
N CYS A 19 -2.27 12.69 -5.26
CA CYS A 19 -3.38 13.20 -4.43
C CYS A 19 -3.01 14.48 -3.66
N LEU A 20 -1.75 14.69 -3.31
CA LEU A 20 -1.28 15.92 -2.68
C LEU A 20 -1.46 17.18 -3.55
N ALA A 21 -1.60 17.00 -4.87
CA ALA A 21 -1.86 18.10 -5.81
C ALA A 21 -3.34 18.47 -5.95
N LEU A 22 -4.25 17.72 -5.32
CA LEU A 22 -5.70 17.93 -5.40
C LEU A 22 -6.16 19.05 -4.46
N SER A 23 -7.22 19.74 -4.86
CA SER A 23 -7.89 20.68 -3.98
C SER A 23 -8.64 19.96 -2.85
N PRO A 24 -8.92 20.63 -1.71
CA PRO A 24 -9.70 20.03 -0.63
C PRO A 24 -11.05 19.51 -1.09
N GLN A 25 -11.74 20.21 -1.99
CA GLN A 25 -13.01 19.79 -2.55
C GLN A 25 -12.91 18.51 -3.38
N GLN A 26 -11.81 18.32 -4.13
CA GLN A 26 -11.56 17.08 -4.88
C GLN A 26 -11.27 15.92 -3.95
N LEU A 27 -10.52 16.16 -2.87
CA LEU A 27 -10.20 15.14 -1.88
C LEU A 27 -11.44 14.59 -1.16
N GLU A 28 -12.44 15.44 -0.88
CA GLU A 28 -13.69 15.05 -0.22
C GLU A 28 -14.65 14.24 -1.11
N THR A 29 -14.32 14.10 -2.41
CA THR A 29 -15.21 13.39 -3.34
C THR A 29 -15.18 11.89 -3.07
N ALA A 30 -16.34 11.33 -2.70
CA ALA A 30 -16.54 9.89 -2.63
C ALA A 30 -17.14 9.39 -3.96
N VAL A 31 -16.63 8.26 -4.45
CA VAL A 31 -17.05 7.62 -5.69
C VAL A 31 -17.71 6.28 -5.35
N PRO A 32 -18.87 5.92 -5.96
CA PRO A 32 -19.46 4.61 -5.73
C PRO A 32 -18.47 3.47 -6.04
N GLY A 33 -18.32 2.54 -5.11
CA GLY A 33 -17.44 1.38 -5.25
C GLY A 33 -16.02 1.61 -4.73
N THR A 34 -15.74 2.77 -4.10
CA THR A 34 -14.52 3.01 -3.33
C THR A 34 -14.79 2.90 -1.83
N TYR A 35 -13.74 2.74 -1.02
CA TYR A 35 -13.83 2.62 0.44
C TYR A 35 -14.41 3.89 1.10
N GLY A 36 -14.23 5.05 0.46
CA GLY A 36 -14.69 6.33 0.95
C GLY A 36 -14.16 7.45 0.06
N SER A 37 -13.84 8.60 0.66
CA SER A 37 -13.08 9.64 -0.01
C SER A 37 -11.65 9.18 -0.32
N ILE A 38 -10.92 9.94 -1.14
CA ILE A 38 -9.50 9.63 -1.43
C ILE A 38 -8.67 9.57 -0.14
N PRO A 39 -8.76 10.55 0.80
CA PRO A 39 -8.05 10.45 2.08
C PRO A 39 -8.46 9.25 2.91
N ASP A 40 -9.74 8.91 2.98
CA ASP A 40 -10.20 7.76 3.76
C ASP A 40 -9.64 6.45 3.18
N THR A 41 -9.66 6.30 1.85
CA THR A 41 -9.09 5.14 1.18
C THR A 41 -7.57 5.03 1.41
N LEU A 42 -6.84 6.16 1.39
CA LEU A 42 -5.39 6.16 1.63
C LEU A 42 -5.04 5.94 3.11
N ARG A 43 -5.84 6.45 4.06
CA ARG A 43 -5.69 6.15 5.48
C ARG A 43 -5.83 4.65 5.72
N HIS A 44 -6.93 4.08 5.23
CA HIS A 44 -7.18 2.65 5.37
C HIS A 44 -6.10 1.80 4.71
N LEU A 45 -5.67 2.14 3.49
CA LEU A 45 -4.58 1.44 2.80
C LEU A 45 -3.29 1.42 3.61
N ILE A 46 -2.85 2.60 4.09
CA ILE A 46 -1.56 2.76 4.76
C ILE A 46 -1.64 2.30 6.23
N GLY A 47 -2.79 2.48 6.88
CA GLY A 47 -3.06 1.94 8.20
C GLY A 47 -3.03 0.40 8.21
N SER A 48 -3.68 -0.22 7.23
CA SER A 48 -3.63 -1.68 7.07
C SER A 48 -2.23 -2.19 6.76
N ASP A 49 -1.44 -1.48 5.93
CA ASP A 49 -0.05 -1.84 5.66
C ASP A 49 0.83 -1.74 6.92
N ALA A 50 0.60 -0.74 7.76
CA ALA A 50 1.23 -0.59 9.07
C ALA A 50 0.87 -1.75 10.01
N TRP A 51 -0.40 -2.12 10.05
CA TRP A 51 -0.89 -3.27 10.81
C TRP A 51 -0.28 -4.58 10.31
N ASP A 52 -0.24 -4.79 9.01
CA ASP A 52 0.36 -5.98 8.40
C ASP A 52 1.85 -6.11 8.76
N LEU A 53 2.60 -5.00 8.79
CA LEU A 53 3.99 -4.95 9.25
C LEU A 53 4.10 -5.29 10.75
N PHE A 54 3.20 -4.73 11.57
CA PHE A 54 3.16 -5.07 13.00
C PHE A 54 2.90 -6.56 13.22
N VAL A 55 1.90 -7.14 12.56
CA VAL A 55 1.56 -8.56 12.68
C VAL A 55 2.74 -9.43 12.23
N ALA A 56 3.39 -9.08 11.11
CA ALA A 56 4.48 -9.85 10.55
C ALA A 56 5.79 -9.76 11.36
N THR A 57 6.03 -8.66 12.10
CA THR A 57 7.29 -8.41 12.81
C THR A 57 7.16 -8.47 14.32
N GLY A 58 5.97 -8.27 14.86
CA GLY A 58 5.72 -8.05 16.30
C GLY A 58 6.18 -6.66 16.80
N ASP A 59 6.67 -5.78 15.90
CA ASP A 59 7.18 -4.47 16.29
C ASP A 59 6.06 -3.43 16.38
N ARG A 60 5.72 -3.04 17.62
CA ARG A 60 4.70 -2.03 17.89
C ARG A 60 5.04 -0.63 17.38
N ALA A 61 6.25 -0.37 16.92
CA ALA A 61 6.62 0.90 16.30
C ALA A 61 5.87 1.15 14.97
N PHE A 62 5.31 0.10 14.35
CA PHE A 62 4.47 0.23 13.15
C PHE A 62 3.02 0.62 13.45
N LEU A 63 2.54 0.49 14.68
CA LEU A 63 1.17 0.91 15.03
C LEU A 63 1.03 2.42 14.90
N ILE A 64 0.07 2.86 14.10
CA ILE A 64 -0.24 4.27 13.84
C ILE A 64 -1.72 4.55 14.13
N ASN A 65 -2.06 5.82 14.32
CA ASN A 65 -3.44 6.29 14.35
C ASN A 65 -3.73 7.00 13.01
N GLU A 66 -4.08 6.23 11.99
CA GLU A 66 -4.26 6.72 10.63
C GLU A 66 -5.41 7.72 10.50
N GLU A 67 -6.42 7.65 11.36
CA GLU A 67 -7.58 8.54 11.31
C GLU A 67 -7.20 10.01 11.58
N GLU A 68 -6.17 10.24 12.37
CA GLU A 68 -5.65 11.57 12.69
C GLU A 68 -4.63 12.08 11.64
N MET A 69 -4.25 11.25 10.67
CA MET A 69 -3.22 11.58 9.70
C MET A 69 -3.76 12.30 8.46
N HIS A 70 -3.01 13.28 7.99
CA HIS A 70 -3.19 13.92 6.70
C HIS A 70 -2.28 13.28 5.64
N LEU A 71 -2.52 13.57 4.36
CA LEU A 71 -1.75 12.98 3.25
C LEU A 71 -0.23 13.10 3.39
N PRO A 72 0.34 14.25 3.85
CA PRO A 72 1.79 14.33 4.07
C PRO A 72 2.31 13.35 5.14
N ASP A 73 1.52 13.12 6.21
CA ASP A 73 1.88 12.21 7.28
C ASP A 73 1.82 10.75 6.78
N LEU A 74 0.75 10.40 6.07
CA LEU A 74 0.59 9.10 5.41
C LEU A 74 1.71 8.82 4.42
N ARG A 75 2.12 9.85 3.64
CA ARG A 75 3.27 9.74 2.75
C ARG A 75 4.55 9.37 3.49
N ALA A 76 4.83 10.06 4.61
CA ALA A 76 6.02 9.81 5.42
C ALA A 76 6.02 8.40 6.04
N VAL A 77 4.86 7.94 6.51
CA VAL A 77 4.66 6.56 6.99
C VAL A 77 4.99 5.57 5.88
N MET A 78 4.35 5.68 4.72
CA MET A 78 4.56 4.77 3.60
C MET A 78 6.01 4.76 3.09
N GLU A 79 6.69 5.91 3.14
CA GLU A 79 8.12 6.00 2.79
C GLU A 79 8.99 5.15 3.73
N SER A 80 8.60 5.00 5.00
CA SER A 80 9.31 4.15 5.96
C SER A 80 8.98 2.66 5.81
N HIS A 81 7.83 2.31 5.26
CA HIS A 81 7.37 0.93 5.12
C HIS A 81 8.16 0.16 4.04
N GLY A 82 8.58 0.81 2.96
CA GLY A 82 9.38 0.16 1.92
C GLY A 82 10.66 -0.52 2.47
N PRO A 83 11.54 0.21 3.18
CA PRO A 83 12.68 -0.39 3.87
C PRO A 83 12.31 -1.44 4.92
N ALA A 84 11.20 -1.29 5.64
CA ALA A 84 10.74 -2.24 6.63
C ALA A 84 10.36 -3.59 6.00
N TRP A 85 9.55 -3.57 4.92
CA TRP A 85 9.24 -4.77 4.14
C TRP A 85 10.50 -5.41 3.56
N SER A 86 11.41 -4.61 3.00
CA SER A 86 12.69 -5.13 2.47
C SER A 86 13.53 -5.81 3.57
N GLY A 87 13.60 -5.20 4.75
CA GLY A 87 14.31 -5.76 5.89
C GLY A 87 13.69 -7.08 6.40
N LEU A 88 12.36 -7.17 6.43
CA LEU A 88 11.66 -8.41 6.79
C LEU A 88 11.93 -9.51 5.75
N LEU A 89 11.77 -9.20 4.45
CA LEU A 89 11.92 -10.16 3.36
C LEU A 89 13.36 -10.61 3.12
N ALA A 90 14.35 -9.87 3.61
CA ALA A 90 15.77 -10.29 3.59
C ALA A 90 16.09 -11.36 4.62
N GLN A 91 15.17 -11.68 5.54
CA GLN A 91 15.31 -12.74 6.50
C GLN A 91 14.92 -14.09 5.87
N ASP A 92 15.39 -15.20 6.47
CA ASP A 92 14.97 -16.54 6.08
C ASP A 92 13.59 -16.84 6.70
N LEU A 93 12.55 -16.32 6.05
CA LEU A 93 11.18 -16.45 6.53
C LEU A 93 10.64 -17.86 6.26
N ASP A 94 10.11 -18.50 7.30
CA ASP A 94 9.29 -19.69 7.12
C ASP A 94 7.89 -19.26 6.64
N PRO A 95 7.48 -19.63 5.41
CA PRO A 95 6.16 -19.25 4.88
C PRO A 95 4.99 -19.85 5.65
N ASP A 96 5.22 -20.93 6.39
CA ASP A 96 4.22 -21.62 7.20
C ASP A 96 4.28 -21.20 8.68
N ALA A 97 5.18 -20.28 9.06
CA ALA A 97 5.20 -19.72 10.41
C ALA A 97 3.84 -19.11 10.74
N VAL A 98 3.32 -19.47 11.92
CA VAL A 98 2.02 -18.95 12.39
C VAL A 98 2.24 -17.65 13.12
N LEU A 99 1.53 -16.63 12.68
CA LEU A 99 1.42 -15.34 13.32
C LEU A 99 0.11 -15.26 14.11
N ASP A 100 0.19 -14.72 15.31
CA ASP A 100 -1.00 -14.47 16.14
C ASP A 100 -1.45 -13.02 15.95
N GLU A 101 -2.65 -12.84 15.44
CA GLU A 101 -3.31 -11.55 15.30
C GLU A 101 -4.47 -11.46 16.29
N VAL A 102 -4.51 -10.39 17.08
CA VAL A 102 -5.66 -10.04 17.89
C VAL A 102 -6.15 -8.68 17.39
N ASP A 103 -7.29 -8.69 16.72
CA ASP A 103 -7.95 -7.48 16.24
C ASP A 103 -8.88 -6.97 17.34
N GLU A 104 -8.53 -5.80 17.90
CA GLU A 104 -9.30 -5.18 19.00
C GLU A 104 -10.66 -4.65 18.52
N ASP A 105 -10.82 -4.37 17.22
CA ASP A 105 -12.03 -3.78 16.63
C ASP A 105 -13.13 -4.81 16.42
N ASP A 106 -12.80 -5.98 15.88
CA ASP A 106 -13.76 -7.06 15.62
C ASP A 106 -13.79 -8.14 16.71
N GLY A 107 -12.78 -8.14 17.59
CA GLY A 107 -12.65 -9.08 18.70
C GLY A 107 -12.29 -10.50 18.27
N TYR A 108 -11.84 -10.69 17.03
CA TYR A 108 -11.36 -11.99 16.56
C TYR A 108 -9.88 -12.18 16.84
N GLU A 109 -9.55 -13.41 17.23
CA GLU A 109 -8.19 -13.90 17.29
C GLU A 109 -7.95 -14.79 16.06
N ARG A 110 -6.89 -14.49 15.30
CA ARG A 110 -6.54 -15.19 14.07
C ARG A 110 -5.14 -15.79 14.19
N HIS A 111 -5.00 -17.02 13.73
CA HIS A 111 -3.71 -17.67 13.52
C HIS A 111 -3.44 -17.70 12.01
N ILE A 112 -2.48 -16.89 11.55
CA ILE A 112 -2.26 -16.59 10.14
C ILE A 112 -0.89 -17.13 9.71
N ALA A 113 -0.84 -17.92 8.63
CA ALA A 113 0.46 -18.27 8.05
C ALA A 113 1.16 -17.03 7.48
N MET A 114 2.47 -16.90 7.65
CA MET A 114 3.29 -15.79 7.13
C MET A 114 3.03 -15.53 5.65
N SER A 115 2.92 -16.59 4.84
CA SER A 115 2.62 -16.49 3.40
C SER A 115 1.27 -15.82 3.11
N ILE A 116 0.26 -16.05 3.94
CA ILE A 116 -1.07 -15.43 3.82
C ILE A 116 -1.00 -13.96 4.24
N GLN A 117 -0.29 -13.65 5.32
CA GLN A 117 -0.09 -12.25 5.76
C GLN A 117 0.60 -11.41 4.68
N LEU A 118 1.65 -11.94 4.05
CA LEU A 118 2.32 -11.26 2.94
C LEU A 118 1.42 -11.09 1.71
N ALA A 119 0.60 -12.10 1.40
CA ALA A 119 -0.38 -12.01 0.32
C ALA A 119 -1.46 -10.98 0.64
N GLN A 120 -1.95 -10.92 1.88
CA GLN A 120 -2.93 -9.94 2.34
C GLN A 120 -2.42 -8.51 2.08
N ALA A 121 -1.24 -8.16 2.55
CA ALA A 121 -0.66 -6.83 2.36
C ALA A 121 -0.62 -6.41 0.88
N LEU A 122 -0.16 -7.29 -0.01
CA LEU A 122 -0.05 -7.00 -1.45
C LEU A 122 -1.41 -6.85 -2.13
N HIS A 123 -2.35 -7.77 -1.88
CA HIS A 123 -3.65 -7.77 -2.55
C HIS A 123 -4.55 -6.67 -2.05
N HIS A 124 -4.64 -6.48 -0.73
CA HIS A 124 -5.35 -5.37 -0.11
C HIS A 124 -4.85 -4.02 -0.63
N GLY A 125 -3.52 -3.85 -0.65
CA GLY A 125 -2.91 -2.64 -1.21
C GLY A 125 -3.26 -2.43 -2.68
N THR A 126 -3.32 -3.48 -3.50
CA THR A 126 -3.69 -3.40 -4.91
C THR A 126 -5.14 -2.97 -5.08
N ASP A 127 -6.06 -3.52 -4.27
CA ASP A 127 -7.47 -3.19 -4.33
C ASP A 127 -7.72 -1.71 -4.01
N HIS A 128 -7.12 -1.19 -2.95
CA HIS A 128 -7.30 0.21 -2.56
C HIS A 128 -6.58 1.19 -3.49
N ARG A 129 -5.41 0.84 -4.04
CA ARG A 129 -4.79 1.65 -5.10
C ARG A 129 -5.67 1.75 -6.34
N SER A 130 -6.34 0.66 -6.73
CA SER A 130 -7.30 0.67 -7.84
C SER A 130 -8.50 1.59 -7.56
N GLN A 131 -8.98 1.61 -6.31
CA GLN A 131 -10.07 2.51 -5.90
C GLN A 131 -9.64 3.98 -5.97
N VAL A 132 -8.43 4.33 -5.51
CA VAL A 132 -7.90 5.70 -5.64
C VAL A 132 -7.77 6.10 -7.12
N CYS A 133 -7.27 5.21 -7.99
CA CYS A 133 -7.21 5.47 -9.44
C CYS A 133 -8.61 5.71 -10.02
N THR A 134 -9.62 4.95 -9.58
CA THR A 134 -11.02 5.12 -9.98
C THR A 134 -11.54 6.50 -9.56
N ALA A 135 -11.25 6.93 -8.32
CA ALA A 135 -11.66 8.24 -7.82
C ALA A 135 -10.99 9.39 -8.62
N LEU A 136 -9.68 9.30 -8.89
CA LEU A 136 -8.96 10.26 -9.72
C LEU A 136 -9.59 10.37 -11.12
N THR A 137 -9.86 9.22 -11.75
CA THR A 137 -10.51 9.19 -13.08
C THR A 137 -11.88 9.84 -13.07
N ALA A 138 -12.69 9.59 -12.03
CA ALA A 138 -14.01 10.20 -11.87
C ALA A 138 -13.96 11.73 -11.71
N LEU A 139 -12.85 12.24 -11.13
CA LEU A 139 -12.56 13.68 -11.00
C LEU A 139 -12.00 14.28 -12.30
N GLY A 140 -11.79 13.51 -13.37
CA GLY A 140 -11.15 13.95 -14.59
C GLY A 140 -9.63 14.16 -14.44
N VAL A 141 -9.03 13.60 -13.39
CA VAL A 141 -7.59 13.61 -13.14
C VAL A 141 -7.01 12.29 -13.64
N GLU A 142 -5.98 12.35 -14.49
CA GLU A 142 -5.30 11.16 -14.97
C GLU A 142 -4.52 10.51 -13.83
N PRO A 143 -4.80 9.23 -13.48
CA PRO A 143 -4.05 8.54 -12.46
C PRO A 143 -2.58 8.36 -12.86
N PRO A 144 -1.65 8.37 -11.90
CA PRO A 144 -0.26 8.05 -12.21
C PRO A 144 -0.12 6.60 -12.69
N ARG A 145 0.83 6.37 -13.58
CA ARG A 145 1.17 5.01 -14.01
C ARG A 145 1.83 4.27 -12.83
N ILE A 146 1.19 3.22 -12.36
CA ILE A 146 1.62 2.40 -11.22
C ILE A 146 1.70 0.91 -11.56
N ASP A 147 1.80 0.59 -12.84
CA ASP A 147 1.94 -0.79 -13.31
C ASP A 147 3.28 -1.40 -12.87
N VAL A 148 3.28 -2.71 -12.63
CA VAL A 148 4.48 -3.45 -12.21
C VAL A 148 5.58 -3.39 -13.26
N LEU A 149 5.23 -3.35 -14.56
CA LEU A 149 6.24 -3.24 -15.63
C LEU A 149 6.86 -1.84 -15.68
N ASP A 150 6.06 -0.77 -15.44
CA ASP A 150 6.60 0.60 -15.31
C ASP A 150 7.58 0.72 -14.14
N PHE A 151 7.23 0.12 -13.00
CA PHE A 151 8.17 0.00 -11.87
C PHE A 151 9.42 -0.78 -12.27
N GLY A 152 9.24 -1.91 -12.95
CA GLY A 152 10.35 -2.77 -13.40
C GLY A 152 11.33 -2.06 -14.31
N VAL A 153 10.85 -1.22 -15.22
CA VAL A 153 11.71 -0.36 -16.08
C VAL A 153 12.48 0.63 -15.23
N GLN A 154 11.79 1.33 -14.32
CA GLN A 154 12.44 2.32 -13.42
C GLN A 154 13.48 1.68 -12.50
N ALA A 155 13.21 0.47 -12.00
CA ALA A 155 14.11 -0.29 -11.13
C ALA A 155 15.24 -1.01 -11.89
N GLY A 156 15.29 -0.92 -13.23
CA GLY A 156 16.27 -1.62 -14.05
C GLY A 156 16.06 -3.15 -14.09
N ARG A 157 14.86 -3.61 -13.78
CA ARG A 157 14.45 -5.03 -13.79
C ARG A 157 13.75 -5.43 -15.10
N VAL A 158 13.34 -4.45 -15.90
CA VAL A 158 12.75 -4.63 -17.23
C VAL A 158 13.53 -3.81 -18.23
N VAL A 159 13.86 -4.41 -19.37
CA VAL A 159 14.51 -3.73 -20.51
C VAL A 159 13.52 -3.70 -21.67
N GLU A 160 13.17 -2.51 -22.10
CA GLU A 160 12.34 -2.31 -23.30
C GLU A 160 13.24 -2.32 -24.54
N ILE A 161 12.93 -3.20 -25.50
CA ILE A 161 13.64 -3.27 -26.78
C ILE A 161 12.74 -2.64 -27.84
N THR A 162 13.17 -1.49 -28.35
CA THR A 162 12.46 -0.83 -29.46
C THR A 162 12.55 -1.70 -30.71
N PRO A 163 11.44 -1.98 -31.43
CA PRO A 163 11.49 -2.68 -32.69
C PRO A 163 12.39 -1.95 -33.70
N THR A 164 13.34 -2.66 -34.27
CA THR A 164 14.08 -2.16 -35.46
C THR A 164 13.13 -2.11 -36.64
N SER A 165 12.80 -0.89 -37.08
CA SER A 165 12.02 -0.63 -38.29
C SER A 165 12.73 -1.13 -39.56
#